data_33a726c4d7683efbb5a901a914d6fb6e
#
_entry.id   33a726c4d7683efbb5a901a914d6fb6e
#
_cell.length_a   1.000
_cell.length_b   1.000
_cell.length_c   1.000
_cell.angle_alpha   90.00
_cell.angle_beta   90.00
_cell.angle_gamma   90.00
#
_symmetry.space_group_name_H-M   'P 1'
#
loop_
_entity.id
_entity.type
_entity.pdbx_description
1 polymer ?
#
loop_
_entity_poly.entity_id
_entity_poly.type
_entity_poly.pdbx_seq_one_letter_code
_entity_poly.pdbx_strand_id
1 'polypeptide(L)'
;MTETYPNTKLHIGGKWVDAVGGETIDVINPATGEPIGAVAHARTADLDLALEAAKSGFEVWKKTSPFSRYKMMRNVASLLKERVKEIAPVLTQEQGKPLQQSKSEISLAVDIIDWFAEEGRRAYGRVIPARTEGVYQLVTKEPVGPVAGFTPWNFPINQGVRKISSALAAGCSIILKGAEETPASTAALVKCFADAGIPDGVVNLVYGTPAEISEYLISNPIIKKATFTGSTAVGKQLASIAGAHMKKVTMELGGHAPAIVCEDANLDVALNVLVENKYRNAGQVCVSPTRFLIHENLYDEFVDRFTDMSKKIKIGNGLDPETQMGPLAHDRRVEAIEGFVSDAVSKGAKIRTGGNRIGNEGYFFEPNVLTDVPLDARMMNEEPFGPVAPMTPFSDFDSAIEEANRLDYGLASYAYTSSAETAEKLGSQIESGMVSINHHGIALIETPFGGVKDSGYGSEGGQEGIEGYMNTKFITHKTVL
;
A
#
# COMPACT_ATOMS: atom_id res chain seq x y z
N MET A 1 11.59 29.65 2.15
CA MET A 1 10.20 30.03 2.47
C MET A 1 9.43 28.72 2.50
N THR A 2 8.94 28.31 3.65
CA THR A 2 8.03 27.16 3.75
C THR A 2 6.74 27.57 3.05
N GLU A 3 6.46 26.97 1.88
CA GLU A 3 5.16 27.14 1.25
C GLU A 3 4.08 26.71 2.25
N THR A 4 3.03 27.51 2.38
CA THR A 4 1.92 27.24 3.29
C THR A 4 1.26 25.95 2.81
N TYR A 5 1.06 24.98 3.71
CA TYR A 5 0.36 23.73 3.41
C TYR A 5 -1.07 24.03 2.86
N PRO A 6 -1.49 23.41 1.74
CA PRO A 6 -2.75 23.77 1.09
C PRO A 6 -3.96 23.11 1.79
N ASN A 7 -5.06 23.84 1.91
CA ASN A 7 -6.35 23.22 2.20
C ASN A 7 -6.80 22.37 1.02
N THR A 8 -7.28 21.17 1.30
CA THR A 8 -7.60 20.18 0.29
C THR A 8 -9.10 20.08 0.05
N LYS A 9 -9.48 20.16 -1.24
CA LYS A 9 -10.85 20.03 -1.73
C LYS A 9 -11.13 18.61 -2.23
N LEU A 10 -12.40 18.28 -2.41
CA LEU A 10 -12.84 17.12 -3.18
C LEU A 10 -12.59 17.36 -4.68
N HIS A 11 -12.37 16.30 -5.45
CA HIS A 11 -12.33 16.37 -6.91
C HIS A 11 -13.47 15.53 -7.48
N ILE A 12 -14.50 16.17 -8.01
CA ILE A 12 -15.72 15.51 -8.50
C ILE A 12 -16.08 16.04 -9.89
N GLY A 13 -16.21 15.16 -10.84
CA GLY A 13 -16.65 15.52 -12.20
C GLY A 13 -15.73 16.54 -12.87
N GLY A 14 -14.41 16.44 -12.65
CA GLY A 14 -13.40 17.35 -13.22
C GLY A 14 -13.24 18.68 -12.46
N LYS A 15 -13.91 18.87 -11.33
CA LYS A 15 -13.89 20.12 -10.57
C LYS A 15 -13.38 19.91 -9.14
N TRP A 16 -12.59 20.85 -8.65
CA TRP A 16 -12.18 20.96 -7.25
C TRP A 16 -13.27 21.73 -6.49
N VAL A 17 -13.95 21.05 -5.57
CA VAL A 17 -15.09 21.57 -4.83
C VAL A 17 -14.94 21.40 -3.32
N ASP A 18 -15.51 22.30 -2.56
CA ASP A 18 -15.69 22.10 -1.14
C ASP A 18 -16.82 21.08 -0.92
N ALA A 19 -16.90 20.45 0.26
CA ALA A 19 -18.03 19.58 0.60
C ALA A 19 -19.34 20.38 0.61
N VAL A 20 -20.44 19.78 0.17
CA VAL A 20 -21.76 20.43 0.10
C VAL A 20 -22.16 21.04 1.44
N GLY A 21 -21.86 20.39 2.56
CA GLY A 21 -22.11 20.90 3.91
C GLY A 21 -21.08 21.92 4.41
N GLY A 22 -20.00 22.18 3.67
CA GLY A 22 -18.89 23.04 4.10
C GLY A 22 -18.04 22.48 5.25
N GLU A 23 -18.25 21.23 5.64
CA GLU A 23 -17.49 20.59 6.72
C GLU A 23 -16.06 20.26 6.30
N THR A 24 -15.12 20.32 7.27
CA THR A 24 -13.70 20.00 7.08
C THR A 24 -13.17 19.14 8.22
N ILE A 25 -12.05 18.49 7.97
CA ILE A 25 -11.25 17.73 8.95
C ILE A 25 -9.87 18.38 8.99
N ASP A 26 -9.34 18.61 10.19
CA ASP A 26 -7.99 19.13 10.37
C ASP A 26 -6.94 18.12 9.93
N VAL A 27 -5.90 18.61 9.26
CA VAL A 27 -4.72 17.84 8.89
C VAL A 27 -3.60 18.17 9.85
N ILE A 28 -3.09 17.17 10.54
CA ILE A 28 -2.08 17.33 11.59
C ILE A 28 -0.69 17.03 11.02
N ASN A 29 0.28 17.88 11.35
CA ASN A 29 1.68 17.56 11.10
C ASN A 29 2.20 16.62 12.19
N PRO A 30 2.57 15.37 11.88
CA PRO A 30 2.99 14.42 12.90
C PRO A 30 4.33 14.79 13.58
N ALA A 31 5.12 15.69 12.99
CA ALA A 31 6.35 16.18 13.60
C ALA A 31 6.14 17.22 14.71
N THR A 32 4.97 17.89 14.73
CA THR A 32 4.64 18.90 15.74
C THR A 32 3.41 18.53 16.56
N GLY A 33 2.51 17.71 16.02
CA GLY A 33 1.19 17.41 16.59
C GLY A 33 0.17 18.53 16.35
N GLU A 34 0.53 19.58 15.59
CA GLU A 34 -0.30 20.75 15.35
C GLU A 34 -1.00 20.70 13.99
N PRO A 35 -2.20 21.31 13.85
CA PRO A 35 -2.88 21.47 12.57
C PRO A 35 -2.06 22.31 11.60
N ILE A 36 -1.95 21.83 10.34
CA ILE A 36 -1.27 22.56 9.25
C ILE A 36 -2.21 22.99 8.14
N GLY A 37 -3.41 22.47 8.09
CA GLY A 37 -4.45 22.76 7.12
C GLY A 37 -5.68 21.91 7.36
N ALA A 38 -6.60 21.90 6.39
CA ALA A 38 -7.84 21.14 6.48
C ALA A 38 -8.17 20.46 5.14
N VAL A 39 -8.96 19.40 5.23
CA VAL A 39 -9.51 18.69 4.07
C VAL A 39 -11.05 18.70 4.10
N ALA A 40 -11.67 18.87 2.94
CA ALA A 40 -13.14 18.84 2.79
C ALA A 40 -13.70 17.47 3.21
N HIS A 41 -14.75 17.48 4.02
CA HIS A 41 -15.39 16.28 4.58
C HIS A 41 -16.68 15.95 3.81
N ALA A 42 -16.58 15.01 2.88
CA ALA A 42 -17.70 14.57 2.05
C ALA A 42 -18.80 13.90 2.88
N ARG A 43 -20.04 14.17 2.51
CA ARG A 43 -21.25 13.51 3.00
C ARG A 43 -22.00 12.85 1.84
N THR A 44 -23.11 12.21 2.12
CA THR A 44 -23.93 11.47 1.13
C THR A 44 -24.18 12.25 -0.17
N ALA A 45 -24.49 13.55 -0.06
CA ALA A 45 -24.74 14.40 -1.24
C ALA A 45 -23.50 14.52 -2.15
N ASP A 46 -22.29 14.60 -1.57
CA ASP A 46 -21.04 14.63 -2.33
C ASP A 46 -20.77 13.27 -3.00
N LEU A 47 -21.10 12.18 -2.28
CA LEU A 47 -20.95 10.82 -2.81
C LEU A 47 -21.89 10.55 -3.98
N ASP A 48 -23.13 11.05 -3.93
CA ASP A 48 -24.08 10.98 -5.05
C ASP A 48 -23.53 11.69 -6.29
N LEU A 49 -22.97 12.89 -6.11
CA LEU A 49 -22.32 13.62 -7.20
C LEU A 49 -21.12 12.85 -7.78
N ALA A 50 -20.30 12.26 -6.90
CA ALA A 50 -19.14 11.46 -7.32
C ALA A 50 -19.56 10.17 -8.06
N LEU A 51 -20.63 9.51 -7.64
CA LEU A 51 -21.19 8.33 -8.30
C LEU A 51 -21.70 8.64 -9.70
N GLU A 52 -22.48 9.70 -9.88
CA GLU A 52 -22.98 10.11 -11.21
C GLU A 52 -21.83 10.60 -12.12
N ALA A 53 -20.83 11.30 -11.55
CA ALA A 53 -19.62 11.67 -12.27
C ALA A 53 -18.83 10.45 -12.73
N ALA A 54 -18.61 9.46 -11.86
CA ALA A 54 -17.90 8.23 -12.21
C ALA A 54 -18.63 7.40 -13.28
N LYS A 55 -19.96 7.34 -13.20
CA LYS A 55 -20.81 6.69 -14.21
C LYS A 55 -20.67 7.37 -15.58
N SER A 56 -20.75 8.69 -15.62
CA SER A 56 -20.62 9.48 -16.85
C SER A 56 -19.21 9.37 -17.43
N GLY A 57 -18.18 9.49 -16.59
CA GLY A 57 -16.77 9.34 -16.96
C GLY A 57 -16.47 7.94 -17.53
N PHE A 58 -17.08 6.89 -16.95
CA PHE A 58 -16.95 5.53 -17.46
C PHE A 58 -17.48 5.39 -18.90
N GLU A 59 -18.64 6.00 -19.21
CA GLU A 59 -19.23 5.96 -20.57
C GLU A 59 -18.31 6.58 -21.64
N VAL A 60 -17.51 7.56 -21.27
CA VAL A 60 -16.49 8.17 -22.13
C VAL A 60 -15.24 7.29 -22.20
N TRP A 61 -14.72 6.88 -21.03
CA TRP A 61 -13.42 6.22 -20.92
C TRP A 61 -13.41 4.82 -21.52
N LYS A 62 -14.46 4.02 -21.35
CA LYS A 62 -14.58 2.69 -21.94
C LYS A 62 -14.53 2.69 -23.48
N LYS A 63 -14.91 3.80 -24.12
CA LYS A 63 -14.86 4.01 -25.57
C LYS A 63 -13.52 4.57 -26.05
N THR A 64 -12.71 5.10 -25.14
CA THR A 64 -11.38 5.62 -25.45
C THR A 64 -10.44 4.45 -25.75
N SER A 65 -9.77 4.50 -26.91
CA SER A 65 -8.90 3.39 -27.33
C SER A 65 -7.77 3.14 -26.33
N PRO A 66 -7.30 1.89 -26.17
CA PRO A 66 -6.15 1.59 -25.30
C PRO A 66 -4.92 2.44 -25.62
N PHE A 67 -4.70 2.75 -26.91
CA PHE A 67 -3.60 3.60 -27.34
C PHE A 67 -3.76 5.07 -26.91
N SER A 68 -4.98 5.61 -26.95
CA SER A 68 -5.26 6.96 -26.46
C SER A 68 -5.13 7.04 -24.94
N ARG A 69 -5.64 6.02 -24.20
CA ARG A 69 -5.44 5.91 -22.74
C ARG A 69 -3.96 5.89 -22.39
N TYR A 70 -3.17 5.06 -23.07
CA TYR A 70 -1.71 5.00 -22.92
C TYR A 70 -1.07 6.38 -23.05
N LYS A 71 -1.38 7.14 -24.11
CA LYS A 71 -0.78 8.47 -24.30
C LYS A 71 -1.11 9.44 -23.17
N MET A 72 -2.37 9.47 -22.73
CA MET A 72 -2.78 10.34 -21.63
C MET A 72 -2.12 9.92 -20.31
N MET A 73 -2.04 8.63 -20.00
CA MET A 73 -1.37 8.14 -18.79
C MET A 73 0.14 8.46 -18.80
N ARG A 74 0.82 8.36 -19.96
CA ARG A 74 2.22 8.80 -20.10
C ARG A 74 2.41 10.29 -19.81
N ASN A 75 1.44 11.12 -20.20
CA ASN A 75 1.47 12.55 -19.84
C ASN A 75 1.32 12.75 -18.33
N VAL A 76 0.47 11.95 -17.66
CA VAL A 76 0.37 11.99 -16.18
C VAL A 76 1.71 11.67 -15.54
N ALA A 77 2.40 10.61 -15.99
CA ALA A 77 3.72 10.23 -15.48
C ALA A 77 4.75 11.37 -15.64
N SER A 78 4.75 12.04 -16.80
CA SER A 78 5.61 13.20 -17.06
C SER A 78 5.33 14.35 -16.10
N LEU A 79 4.05 14.73 -15.92
CA LEU A 79 3.66 15.80 -15.00
C LEU A 79 4.00 15.47 -13.54
N LEU A 80 3.78 14.24 -13.12
CA LEU A 80 4.11 13.82 -11.76
C LEU A 80 5.64 13.89 -11.51
N LYS A 81 6.44 13.46 -12.49
CA LYS A 81 7.91 13.57 -12.44
C LYS A 81 8.39 15.01 -12.34
N GLU A 82 7.78 15.93 -13.09
CA GLU A 82 8.11 17.35 -13.05
C GLU A 82 7.80 17.99 -11.68
N ARG A 83 6.73 17.54 -11.02
CA ARG A 83 6.22 18.11 -9.76
C ARG A 83 6.77 17.45 -8.49
N VAL A 84 7.74 16.55 -8.58
CA VAL A 84 8.34 15.88 -7.40
C VAL A 84 8.79 16.88 -6.33
N LYS A 85 9.42 17.99 -6.75
CA LYS A 85 9.95 19.01 -5.83
C LYS A 85 8.86 19.79 -5.09
N GLU A 86 7.67 19.89 -5.67
CA GLU A 86 6.51 20.57 -5.08
C GLU A 86 5.74 19.61 -4.15
N ILE A 87 5.54 18.36 -4.59
CA ILE A 87 4.70 17.38 -3.89
C ILE A 87 5.42 16.73 -2.69
N ALA A 88 6.73 16.45 -2.82
CA ALA A 88 7.45 15.72 -1.78
C ALA A 88 7.49 16.42 -0.41
N PRO A 89 7.69 17.75 -0.32
CA PRO A 89 7.61 18.46 0.96
C PRO A 89 6.21 18.39 1.59
N VAL A 90 5.16 18.48 0.79
CA VAL A 90 3.76 18.38 1.26
C VAL A 90 3.52 16.98 1.85
N LEU A 91 3.92 15.93 1.12
CA LEU A 91 3.83 14.56 1.61
C LEU A 91 4.58 14.36 2.94
N THR A 92 5.79 14.92 3.05
CA THR A 92 6.58 14.85 4.29
C THR A 92 5.88 15.57 5.44
N GLN A 93 5.28 16.75 5.21
CA GLN A 93 4.58 17.52 6.26
C GLN A 93 3.35 16.80 6.82
N GLU A 94 2.55 16.16 5.98
CA GLU A 94 1.30 15.52 6.41
C GLU A 94 1.50 14.07 6.90
N GLN A 95 2.54 13.36 6.41
CA GLN A 95 2.76 11.96 6.75
C GLN A 95 3.91 11.72 7.73
N GLY A 96 4.90 12.62 7.75
CA GLY A 96 6.04 12.57 8.66
C GLY A 96 7.30 11.89 8.13
N LYS A 97 7.24 11.10 7.07
CA LYS A 97 8.43 10.42 6.52
C LYS A 97 9.50 11.39 6.03
N PRO A 98 10.79 11.01 6.05
CA PRO A 98 11.87 11.83 5.53
C PRO A 98 11.64 12.25 4.07
N LEU A 99 12.03 13.47 3.72
CA LEU A 99 11.84 14.05 2.39
C LEU A 99 12.41 13.18 1.25
N GLN A 100 13.52 12.49 1.50
CA GLN A 100 14.08 11.57 0.52
C GLN A 100 13.17 10.37 0.25
N GLN A 101 12.51 9.86 1.28
CA GLN A 101 11.53 8.76 1.14
C GLN A 101 10.27 9.23 0.40
N SER A 102 9.82 10.48 0.63
CA SER A 102 8.73 11.09 -0.13
C SER A 102 9.07 11.24 -1.62
N LYS A 103 10.28 11.69 -1.94
CA LYS A 103 10.76 11.75 -3.33
C LYS A 103 10.82 10.36 -3.98
N SER A 104 11.30 9.35 -3.26
CA SER A 104 11.36 7.96 -3.75
C SER A 104 9.96 7.39 -3.99
N GLU A 105 8.98 7.69 -3.13
CA GLU A 105 7.59 7.29 -3.30
C GLU A 105 7.00 7.87 -4.60
N ILE A 106 7.22 9.16 -4.86
CA ILE A 106 6.72 9.82 -6.07
C ILE A 106 7.42 9.26 -7.32
N SER A 107 8.73 9.01 -7.25
CA SER A 107 9.47 8.41 -8.36
C SER A 107 8.94 7.03 -8.72
N LEU A 108 8.68 6.18 -7.73
CA LEU A 108 8.06 4.87 -7.95
C LEU A 108 6.64 5.01 -8.52
N ALA A 109 5.88 6.03 -8.11
CA ALA A 109 4.55 6.28 -8.65
C ALA A 109 4.59 6.63 -10.15
N VAL A 110 5.63 7.31 -10.63
CA VAL A 110 5.84 7.55 -12.08
C VAL A 110 5.99 6.23 -12.82
N ASP A 111 6.82 5.32 -12.32
CA ASP A 111 7.05 4.00 -12.93
C ASP A 111 5.77 3.15 -12.92
N ILE A 112 4.96 3.24 -11.85
CA ILE A 112 3.65 2.56 -11.77
C ILE A 112 2.70 3.04 -12.87
N ILE A 113 2.61 4.35 -13.10
CA ILE A 113 1.76 4.89 -14.17
C ILE A 113 2.23 4.39 -15.53
N ASP A 114 3.53 4.43 -15.79
CA ASP A 114 4.13 4.01 -17.05
C ASP A 114 3.88 2.51 -17.31
N TRP A 115 4.06 1.68 -16.28
CA TRP A 115 3.78 0.24 -16.37
C TRP A 115 2.34 -0.04 -16.78
N PHE A 116 1.36 0.51 -16.04
CA PHE A 116 -0.05 0.26 -16.34
C PHE A 116 -0.50 0.91 -17.65
N ALA A 117 0.09 2.02 -18.07
CA ALA A 117 -0.15 2.59 -19.39
C ALA A 117 0.20 1.56 -20.49
N GLU A 118 1.32 0.85 -20.36
CA GLU A 118 1.73 -0.20 -21.29
C GLU A 118 0.89 -1.48 -21.14
N GLU A 119 0.56 -1.90 -19.91
CA GLU A 119 -0.27 -3.09 -19.67
C GLU A 119 -1.68 -2.94 -20.25
N GLY A 120 -2.26 -1.74 -20.21
CA GLY A 120 -3.55 -1.46 -20.84
C GLY A 120 -3.59 -1.76 -22.35
N ARG A 121 -2.43 -1.69 -23.02
CA ARG A 121 -2.28 -2.05 -24.45
C ARG A 121 -2.13 -3.56 -24.68
N ARG A 122 -1.76 -4.33 -23.64
CA ARG A 122 -1.55 -5.78 -23.69
C ARG A 122 -2.71 -6.61 -23.15
N ALA A 123 -3.82 -5.96 -22.80
CA ALA A 123 -5.04 -6.64 -22.35
C ALA A 123 -5.74 -7.39 -23.51
N TYR A 124 -5.07 -8.40 -24.04
CA TYR A 124 -5.53 -9.13 -25.22
C TYR A 124 -6.67 -10.10 -24.90
N GLY A 125 -7.57 -10.26 -25.90
CA GLY A 125 -8.46 -11.41 -26.01
C GLY A 125 -7.76 -12.59 -26.71
N ARG A 126 -8.57 -13.60 -27.10
CA ARG A 126 -8.09 -14.74 -27.87
C ARG A 126 -9.16 -15.29 -28.80
N VAL A 127 -8.73 -15.85 -29.91
CA VAL A 127 -9.56 -16.64 -30.82
C VAL A 127 -9.40 -18.12 -30.42
N ILE A 128 -10.53 -18.83 -30.28
CA ILE A 128 -10.55 -20.25 -29.92
C ILE A 128 -11.01 -21.05 -31.13
N PRO A 129 -10.26 -22.08 -31.58
CA PRO A 129 -10.72 -22.99 -32.65
C PRO A 129 -12.05 -23.64 -32.28
N ALA A 130 -13.05 -23.50 -33.18
CA ALA A 130 -14.36 -24.07 -32.96
C ALA A 130 -14.38 -25.58 -33.31
N ARG A 131 -15.28 -26.33 -32.67
CA ARG A 131 -15.50 -27.76 -32.95
C ARG A 131 -16.32 -28.01 -34.22
N THR A 132 -16.98 -26.96 -34.73
CA THR A 132 -17.91 -27.04 -35.85
C THR A 132 -17.51 -26.03 -36.92
N GLU A 133 -17.53 -26.43 -38.17
CA GLU A 133 -17.28 -25.54 -39.33
C GLU A 133 -18.31 -24.39 -39.40
N GLY A 134 -17.84 -23.21 -39.86
CA GLY A 134 -18.61 -22.01 -39.92
C GLY A 134 -18.91 -21.33 -38.60
N VAL A 135 -18.28 -21.81 -37.49
CA VAL A 135 -18.38 -21.18 -36.17
C VAL A 135 -17.09 -20.41 -35.87
N TYR A 136 -17.25 -19.16 -35.42
CA TYR A 136 -16.18 -18.30 -34.92
C TYR A 136 -16.34 -18.08 -33.42
N GLN A 137 -15.26 -18.31 -32.65
CA GLN A 137 -15.24 -18.18 -31.21
C GLN A 137 -14.19 -17.18 -30.76
N LEU A 138 -14.62 -16.18 -29.99
CA LEU A 138 -13.79 -15.07 -29.51
C LEU A 138 -13.95 -14.90 -28.00
N VAL A 139 -12.85 -14.68 -27.30
CA VAL A 139 -12.83 -14.19 -25.91
C VAL A 139 -12.34 -12.75 -25.92
N THR A 140 -13.07 -11.85 -25.31
CA THR A 140 -12.70 -10.44 -25.13
C THR A 140 -12.50 -10.10 -23.67
N LYS A 141 -11.71 -9.07 -23.39
CA LYS A 141 -11.57 -8.43 -22.08
C LYS A 141 -12.32 -7.10 -22.12
N GLU A 142 -13.20 -6.88 -21.15
CA GLU A 142 -14.02 -5.67 -21.06
C GLU A 142 -13.86 -5.05 -19.66
N PRO A 143 -13.83 -3.70 -19.51
CA PRO A 143 -13.76 -3.07 -18.18
C PRO A 143 -14.96 -3.45 -17.31
N VAL A 144 -14.72 -3.64 -16.02
CA VAL A 144 -15.81 -4.02 -15.10
C VAL A 144 -16.83 -2.90 -14.89
N GLY A 145 -16.42 -1.64 -14.96
CA GLY A 145 -17.25 -0.46 -14.71
C GLY A 145 -16.61 0.52 -13.73
N PRO A 146 -17.38 1.42 -13.10
CA PRO A 146 -16.89 2.32 -12.07
C PRO A 146 -16.36 1.56 -10.84
N VAL A 147 -15.25 2.04 -10.28
CA VAL A 147 -14.50 1.42 -9.17
C VAL A 147 -14.53 2.33 -7.95
N ALA A 148 -14.68 1.77 -6.75
CA ALA A 148 -14.40 2.45 -5.51
C ALA A 148 -13.04 2.00 -4.97
N GLY A 149 -12.11 2.94 -4.82
CA GLY A 149 -10.76 2.71 -4.29
C GLY A 149 -10.60 3.36 -2.92
N PHE A 150 -9.95 2.66 -1.99
CA PHE A 150 -9.72 3.12 -0.62
C PHE A 150 -8.25 2.98 -0.28
N THR A 151 -7.60 4.05 0.17
CA THR A 151 -6.15 4.09 0.39
C THR A 151 -5.81 4.48 1.82
N PRO A 152 -4.75 3.90 2.40
CA PRO A 152 -4.22 4.28 3.70
C PRO A 152 -3.29 5.49 3.60
N TRP A 153 -2.90 6.00 4.77
CA TRP A 153 -2.07 7.19 4.95
C TRP A 153 -0.55 6.96 4.82
N ASN A 154 -0.07 5.72 4.89
CA ASN A 154 1.37 5.44 4.99
C ASN A 154 2.17 5.64 3.69
N PHE A 155 1.56 5.38 2.53
CA PHE A 155 2.08 5.65 1.20
C PHE A 155 0.97 6.18 0.28
N PRO A 156 0.45 7.39 0.55
CA PRO A 156 -0.77 7.90 -0.09
C PRO A 156 -0.68 8.01 -1.60
N ILE A 157 0.50 8.39 -2.13
CA ILE A 157 0.73 8.49 -3.57
C ILE A 157 0.82 7.10 -4.20
N ASN A 158 1.65 6.19 -3.65
CA ASN A 158 1.81 4.86 -4.21
C ASN A 158 0.53 4.02 -4.15
N GLN A 159 -0.20 4.08 -3.05
CA GLN A 159 -1.45 3.35 -2.91
C GLN A 159 -2.55 3.93 -3.81
N GLY A 160 -2.59 5.26 -3.94
CA GLY A 160 -3.50 5.95 -4.85
C GLY A 160 -3.23 5.62 -6.32
N VAL A 161 -1.97 5.73 -6.74
CA VAL A 161 -1.58 5.53 -8.13
C VAL A 161 -1.77 4.09 -8.62
N ARG A 162 -1.50 3.08 -7.77
CA ARG A 162 -1.75 1.67 -8.12
C ARG A 162 -3.21 1.44 -8.48
N LYS A 163 -4.14 1.96 -7.66
CA LYS A 163 -5.58 1.81 -7.89
C LYS A 163 -6.08 2.61 -9.10
N ILE A 164 -5.67 3.87 -9.21
CA ILE A 164 -6.08 4.73 -10.32
C ILE A 164 -5.54 4.17 -11.64
N SER A 165 -4.24 3.87 -11.72
CA SER A 165 -3.60 3.47 -12.97
C SER A 165 -4.11 2.12 -13.47
N SER A 166 -4.33 1.12 -12.59
CA SER A 166 -4.93 -0.16 -12.96
C SER A 166 -6.37 0.01 -13.50
N ALA A 167 -7.18 0.84 -12.82
CA ALA A 167 -8.55 1.13 -13.25
C ALA A 167 -8.58 1.80 -14.63
N LEU A 168 -7.75 2.84 -14.83
CA LEU A 168 -7.72 3.59 -16.08
C LEU A 168 -7.17 2.74 -17.24
N ALA A 169 -6.12 1.96 -17.00
CA ALA A 169 -5.56 1.04 -17.98
C ALA A 169 -6.61 0.07 -18.51
N ALA A 170 -7.42 -0.50 -17.61
CA ALA A 170 -8.52 -1.39 -17.95
C ALA A 170 -9.68 -0.69 -18.70
N GLY A 171 -9.81 0.63 -18.57
CA GLY A 171 -10.93 1.40 -19.14
C GLY A 171 -12.05 1.68 -18.14
N CYS A 172 -11.80 1.52 -16.85
CA CYS A 172 -12.71 1.86 -15.76
C CYS A 172 -12.59 3.32 -15.36
N SER A 173 -13.63 3.89 -14.75
CA SER A 173 -13.56 5.10 -13.94
C SER A 173 -13.35 4.74 -12.48
N ILE A 174 -12.94 5.70 -11.65
CA ILE A 174 -12.67 5.46 -10.24
C ILE A 174 -13.13 6.63 -9.36
N ILE A 175 -13.69 6.30 -8.19
CA ILE A 175 -13.81 7.18 -7.04
C ILE A 175 -12.76 6.72 -6.03
N LEU A 176 -11.74 7.53 -5.80
CA LEU A 176 -10.73 7.27 -4.79
C LEU A 176 -11.14 7.95 -3.49
N LYS A 177 -11.26 7.19 -2.41
CA LYS A 177 -11.32 7.71 -1.04
C LYS A 177 -9.90 7.75 -0.51
N GLY A 178 -9.30 8.94 -0.45
CA GLY A 178 -7.99 9.18 0.15
C GLY A 178 -8.03 9.15 1.67
N ALA A 179 -6.88 8.98 2.32
CA ALA A 179 -6.77 9.08 3.77
C ALA A 179 -6.84 10.55 4.21
N GLU A 180 -7.56 10.81 5.29
CA GLU A 180 -7.76 12.16 5.87
C GLU A 180 -6.46 12.70 6.47
N GLU A 181 -5.57 11.82 6.90
CA GLU A 181 -4.26 12.19 7.45
C GLU A 181 -3.31 12.72 6.37
N THR A 182 -3.47 12.30 5.10
CA THR A 182 -2.54 12.64 4.01
C THR A 182 -3.27 13.08 2.73
N PRO A 183 -4.09 14.13 2.82
CA PRO A 183 -4.98 14.48 1.71
C PRO A 183 -4.32 15.26 0.59
N ALA A 184 -3.39 16.17 0.90
CA ALA A 184 -2.87 17.10 -0.11
C ALA A 184 -1.94 16.42 -1.13
N SER A 185 -1.14 15.46 -0.71
CA SER A 185 -0.30 14.68 -1.65
C SER A 185 -1.15 13.82 -2.58
N THR A 186 -2.21 13.18 -2.07
CA THR A 186 -3.18 12.44 -2.89
C THR A 186 -3.91 13.37 -3.87
N ALA A 187 -4.31 14.55 -3.41
CA ALA A 187 -4.94 15.56 -4.28
C ALA A 187 -3.97 16.05 -5.36
N ALA A 188 -2.69 16.26 -5.03
CA ALA A 188 -1.66 16.64 -6.00
C ALA A 188 -1.44 15.54 -7.07
N LEU A 189 -1.51 14.27 -6.68
CA LEU A 189 -1.50 13.15 -7.62
C LEU A 189 -2.71 13.24 -8.56
N VAL A 190 -3.94 13.36 -8.03
CA VAL A 190 -5.16 13.46 -8.85
C VAL A 190 -5.14 14.70 -9.75
N LYS A 191 -4.53 15.80 -9.29
CA LYS A 191 -4.32 16.99 -10.14
C LYS A 191 -3.44 16.68 -11.36
N CYS A 192 -2.45 15.81 -11.25
CA CYS A 192 -1.66 15.39 -12.43
C CYS A 192 -2.53 14.66 -13.45
N PHE A 193 -3.49 13.83 -13.03
CA PHE A 193 -4.44 13.19 -13.96
C PHE A 193 -5.35 14.21 -14.65
N ALA A 194 -5.91 15.16 -13.91
CA ALA A 194 -6.75 16.21 -14.47
C ALA A 194 -5.97 17.09 -15.47
N ASP A 195 -4.77 17.55 -15.09
CA ASP A 195 -3.95 18.43 -15.93
C ASP A 195 -3.41 17.70 -17.19
N ALA A 196 -3.29 16.38 -17.16
CA ALA A 196 -2.91 15.56 -18.32
C ALA A 196 -4.06 15.37 -19.33
N GLY A 197 -5.26 15.86 -19.04
CA GLY A 197 -6.43 15.80 -19.90
C GLY A 197 -7.21 14.48 -19.79
N ILE A 198 -7.12 13.76 -18.67
CA ILE A 198 -8.04 12.66 -18.38
C ILE A 198 -9.46 13.24 -18.29
N PRO A 199 -10.46 12.68 -19.02
CA PRO A 199 -11.80 13.25 -19.08
C PRO A 199 -12.48 13.38 -17.73
N ASP A 200 -13.33 14.40 -17.59
CA ASP A 200 -14.09 14.66 -16.38
C ASP A 200 -14.88 13.44 -15.91
N GLY A 201 -14.87 13.20 -14.60
CA GLY A 201 -15.55 12.06 -13.98
C GLY A 201 -14.82 10.71 -14.07
N VAL A 202 -13.75 10.58 -14.87
CA VAL A 202 -12.95 9.33 -14.92
C VAL A 202 -12.20 9.10 -13.63
N VAL A 203 -11.62 10.15 -13.04
CA VAL A 203 -10.98 10.12 -11.71
C VAL A 203 -11.71 11.10 -10.80
N ASN A 204 -12.22 10.58 -9.69
CA ASN A 204 -12.85 11.39 -8.64
C ASN A 204 -12.14 11.10 -7.31
N LEU A 205 -12.08 12.10 -6.42
CA LEU A 205 -11.40 12.03 -5.13
C LEU A 205 -12.30 12.57 -4.03
N VAL A 206 -12.51 11.78 -2.99
CA VAL A 206 -13.32 12.15 -1.82
C VAL A 206 -12.57 11.83 -0.52
N TYR A 207 -12.91 12.57 0.53
CA TYR A 207 -12.43 12.40 1.90
C TYR A 207 -13.60 12.45 2.86
N GLY A 208 -13.46 11.89 4.04
CA GLY A 208 -14.48 11.89 5.09
C GLY A 208 -14.52 10.57 5.84
N THR A 209 -15.54 10.36 6.67
CA THR A 209 -15.64 9.19 7.56
C THR A 209 -15.48 7.87 6.78
N PRO A 210 -14.41 7.09 7.03
CA PRO A 210 -14.09 5.92 6.20
C PRO A 210 -15.21 4.88 6.15
N ALA A 211 -15.85 4.58 7.30
CA ALA A 211 -16.91 3.57 7.38
C ALA A 211 -18.15 4.00 6.59
N GLU A 212 -18.60 5.26 6.74
CA GLU A 212 -19.78 5.80 6.04
C GLU A 212 -19.57 5.78 4.52
N ILE A 213 -18.41 6.28 4.06
CA ILE A 213 -18.10 6.37 2.63
C ILE A 213 -17.97 4.96 2.00
N SER A 214 -17.27 4.05 2.69
CA SER A 214 -17.03 2.71 2.12
C SER A 214 -18.31 1.88 2.03
N GLU A 215 -19.15 1.91 3.06
CA GLU A 215 -20.45 1.23 3.03
C GLU A 215 -21.35 1.80 1.93
N TYR A 216 -21.45 3.14 1.85
CA TYR A 216 -22.27 3.81 0.84
C TYR A 216 -21.83 3.50 -0.60
N LEU A 217 -20.53 3.62 -0.89
CA LEU A 217 -20.02 3.40 -2.24
C LEU A 217 -20.08 1.92 -2.65
N ILE A 218 -19.66 1.00 -1.78
CA ILE A 218 -19.61 -0.43 -2.12
C ILE A 218 -21.01 -0.99 -2.34
N SER A 219 -22.02 -0.57 -1.55
CA SER A 219 -23.40 -1.00 -1.68
C SER A 219 -24.09 -0.44 -2.93
N ASN A 220 -23.59 0.67 -3.48
CA ASN A 220 -24.24 1.34 -4.60
C ASN A 220 -24.13 0.52 -5.91
N PRO A 221 -25.23 0.37 -6.69
CA PRO A 221 -25.23 -0.42 -7.94
C PRO A 221 -24.35 0.15 -9.06
N ILE A 222 -23.99 1.44 -9.03
CA ILE A 222 -23.08 2.06 -9.99
C ILE A 222 -21.68 1.44 -9.86
N ILE A 223 -21.19 1.25 -8.64
CA ILE A 223 -19.88 0.65 -8.37
C ILE A 223 -19.88 -0.85 -8.73
N LYS A 224 -18.86 -1.29 -9.46
CA LYS A 224 -18.71 -2.68 -9.91
C LYS A 224 -17.53 -3.41 -9.27
N LYS A 225 -16.59 -2.67 -8.71
CA LYS A 225 -15.41 -3.21 -8.03
C LYS A 225 -15.06 -2.32 -6.83
N ALA A 226 -14.65 -2.96 -5.74
CA ALA A 226 -13.95 -2.32 -4.63
C ALA A 226 -12.48 -2.72 -4.63
N THR A 227 -11.58 -1.78 -4.37
CA THR A 227 -10.15 -2.06 -4.13
C THR A 227 -9.71 -1.33 -2.87
N PHE A 228 -9.15 -2.07 -1.93
CA PHE A 228 -8.83 -1.57 -0.61
C PHE A 228 -7.41 -1.96 -0.20
N THR A 229 -6.69 -1.01 0.38
CA THR A 229 -5.45 -1.26 1.12
C THR A 229 -5.60 -0.70 2.52
N GLY A 230 -5.35 -1.53 3.53
CA GLY A 230 -5.47 -1.13 4.93
C GLY A 230 -5.43 -2.31 5.90
N SER A 231 -6.01 -2.15 7.10
CA SER A 231 -6.00 -3.19 8.12
C SER A 231 -6.84 -4.42 7.73
N THR A 232 -6.41 -5.60 8.17
CA THR A 232 -7.09 -6.87 7.92
C THR A 232 -8.55 -6.86 8.41
N ALA A 233 -8.80 -6.31 9.59
CA ALA A 233 -10.15 -6.26 10.15
C ALA A 233 -11.12 -5.45 9.27
N VAL A 234 -10.70 -4.26 8.82
CA VAL A 234 -11.50 -3.44 7.91
C VAL A 234 -11.64 -4.12 6.55
N GLY A 235 -10.57 -4.72 6.01
CA GLY A 235 -10.62 -5.44 4.73
C GLY A 235 -11.64 -6.57 4.72
N LYS A 236 -11.69 -7.39 5.78
CA LYS A 236 -12.71 -8.45 5.96
C LYS A 236 -14.13 -7.89 5.96
N GLN A 237 -14.35 -6.76 6.64
CA GLN A 237 -15.66 -6.09 6.65
C GLN A 237 -16.05 -5.60 5.25
N LEU A 238 -15.14 -4.90 4.54
CA LEU A 238 -15.42 -4.40 3.19
C LEU A 238 -15.61 -5.53 2.17
N ALA A 239 -14.85 -6.61 2.29
CA ALA A 239 -15.02 -7.81 1.46
C ALA A 239 -16.41 -8.44 1.68
N SER A 240 -16.90 -8.49 2.93
CA SER A 240 -18.24 -8.97 3.26
C SER A 240 -19.33 -8.11 2.60
N ILE A 241 -19.23 -6.78 2.70
CA ILE A 241 -20.16 -5.85 2.04
C ILE A 241 -20.13 -6.05 0.53
N ALA A 242 -18.93 -6.12 -0.06
CA ALA A 242 -18.75 -6.30 -1.50
C ALA A 242 -19.34 -7.64 -1.98
N GLY A 243 -19.14 -8.72 -1.20
CA GLY A 243 -19.72 -10.04 -1.46
C GLY A 243 -21.24 -10.03 -1.46
N ALA A 244 -21.87 -9.35 -0.50
CA ALA A 244 -23.33 -9.20 -0.43
C ALA A 244 -23.92 -8.51 -1.67
N HIS A 245 -23.12 -7.68 -2.35
CA HIS A 245 -23.51 -6.94 -3.57
C HIS A 245 -22.86 -7.49 -4.85
N MET A 246 -22.23 -8.67 -4.81
CA MET A 246 -21.54 -9.32 -5.95
C MET A 246 -20.52 -8.41 -6.65
N LYS A 247 -19.80 -7.58 -5.88
CA LYS A 247 -18.73 -6.73 -6.42
C LYS A 247 -17.43 -7.54 -6.55
N LYS A 248 -16.65 -7.27 -7.60
CA LYS A 248 -15.25 -7.70 -7.61
C LYS A 248 -14.46 -6.95 -6.56
N VAL A 249 -13.46 -7.60 -5.99
CA VAL A 249 -12.60 -6.99 -4.97
C VAL A 249 -11.13 -7.26 -5.23
N THR A 250 -10.27 -6.35 -4.78
CA THR A 250 -8.84 -6.55 -4.52
C THR A 250 -8.58 -6.04 -3.10
N MET A 251 -8.00 -6.88 -2.25
CA MET A 251 -7.77 -6.59 -0.84
C MET A 251 -6.30 -6.75 -0.53
N GLU A 252 -5.61 -5.63 -0.26
CA GLU A 252 -4.23 -5.57 0.19
C GLU A 252 -4.23 -5.21 1.68
N LEU A 253 -4.01 -6.21 2.53
CA LEU A 253 -4.28 -6.09 3.95
C LEU A 253 -2.98 -6.12 4.77
N GLY A 254 -3.12 -6.22 6.09
CA GLY A 254 -1.98 -6.26 7.00
C GLY A 254 -1.05 -7.44 6.73
N GLY A 255 0.19 -7.29 7.15
CA GLY A 255 1.21 -8.32 7.08
C GLY A 255 1.96 -8.43 8.41
N HIS A 256 2.60 -9.58 8.64
CA HIS A 256 3.47 -9.77 9.79
C HIS A 256 4.73 -10.55 9.37
N ALA A 257 5.52 -9.89 8.53
CA ALA A 257 6.58 -10.49 7.75
C ALA A 257 7.69 -11.13 8.61
N PRO A 258 7.92 -12.44 8.50
CA PRO A 258 9.10 -13.08 9.06
C PRO A 258 10.36 -12.68 8.28
N ALA A 259 11.47 -12.53 9.00
CA ALA A 259 12.81 -12.34 8.46
C ALA A 259 13.70 -13.46 9.02
N ILE A 260 14.00 -14.47 8.21
CA ILE A 260 14.76 -15.66 8.61
C ILE A 260 16.23 -15.46 8.23
N VAL A 261 17.13 -15.52 9.21
CA VAL A 261 18.57 -15.43 9.00
C VAL A 261 19.17 -16.81 9.29
N CYS A 262 19.51 -17.57 8.25
CA CYS A 262 20.08 -18.90 8.35
C CYS A 262 21.54 -18.86 8.82
N GLU A 263 22.07 -20.00 9.32
CA GLU A 263 23.42 -20.15 9.84
C GLU A 263 24.52 -19.69 8.86
N ASP A 264 24.30 -19.91 7.56
CA ASP A 264 25.23 -19.59 6.47
C ASP A 264 24.99 -18.20 5.86
N ALA A 265 24.12 -17.39 6.45
CA ALA A 265 23.78 -16.08 5.92
C ALA A 265 24.97 -15.10 5.95
N ASN A 266 25.06 -14.26 4.93
CA ASN A 266 25.96 -13.11 4.97
C ASN A 266 25.37 -12.04 5.88
N LEU A 267 25.92 -11.91 7.09
CA LEU A 267 25.40 -10.96 8.09
C LEU A 267 25.47 -9.50 7.66
N ASP A 268 26.49 -9.10 6.91
CA ASP A 268 26.62 -7.72 6.45
C ASP A 268 25.47 -7.36 5.51
N VAL A 269 25.13 -8.27 4.59
CA VAL A 269 23.97 -8.10 3.69
C VAL A 269 22.68 -8.10 4.48
N ALA A 270 22.46 -9.08 5.36
CA ALA A 270 21.25 -9.21 6.14
C ALA A 270 21.00 -7.97 7.03
N LEU A 271 22.01 -7.53 7.78
CA LEU A 271 21.91 -6.38 8.69
C LEU A 271 21.61 -5.09 7.94
N ASN A 272 22.36 -4.77 6.87
CA ASN A 272 22.14 -3.53 6.13
C ASN A 272 20.73 -3.45 5.55
N VAL A 273 20.27 -4.55 4.93
CA VAL A 273 18.92 -4.60 4.33
C VAL A 273 17.83 -4.57 5.39
N LEU A 274 17.96 -5.35 6.46
CA LEU A 274 16.91 -5.48 7.47
C LEU A 274 16.77 -4.22 8.34
N VAL A 275 17.88 -3.57 8.73
CA VAL A 275 17.82 -2.32 9.53
C VAL A 275 17.17 -1.19 8.70
N GLU A 276 17.62 -0.98 7.46
CA GLU A 276 17.06 0.03 6.59
C GLU A 276 15.54 -0.17 6.39
N ASN A 277 15.11 -1.39 6.08
CA ASN A 277 13.71 -1.66 5.77
C ASN A 277 12.83 -1.75 7.03
N LYS A 278 13.40 -2.10 8.20
CA LYS A 278 12.67 -2.05 9.46
C LYS A 278 12.29 -0.62 9.85
N TYR A 279 13.20 0.34 9.69
CA TYR A 279 12.99 1.71 10.16
C TYR A 279 12.56 2.69 9.06
N ARG A 280 12.48 2.25 7.80
CA ARG A 280 11.85 3.02 6.74
C ARG A 280 10.41 3.39 7.13
N ASN A 281 10.04 4.67 6.97
CA ASN A 281 8.73 5.21 7.37
C ASN A 281 8.36 4.87 8.83
N ALA A 282 9.35 4.84 9.73
CA ALA A 282 9.21 4.44 11.13
C ALA A 282 8.56 3.04 11.30
N GLY A 283 8.82 2.10 10.39
CA GLY A 283 8.23 0.75 10.40
C GLY A 283 6.75 0.68 10.01
N GLN A 284 6.14 1.80 9.58
CA GLN A 284 4.72 1.89 9.19
C GLN A 284 4.53 1.41 7.74
N VAL A 285 4.94 0.18 7.47
CA VAL A 285 4.99 -0.44 6.14
C VAL A 285 4.44 -1.86 6.24
N CYS A 286 3.43 -2.19 5.44
CA CYS A 286 2.80 -3.52 5.43
C CYS A 286 3.77 -4.68 5.13
N VAL A 287 4.84 -4.39 4.40
CA VAL A 287 5.92 -5.33 4.08
C VAL A 287 7.18 -5.14 4.95
N SER A 288 7.11 -4.38 6.05
CA SER A 288 8.25 -4.26 6.98
C SER A 288 8.55 -5.61 7.62
N PRO A 289 9.83 -6.00 7.77
CA PRO A 289 10.19 -7.17 8.59
C PRO A 289 9.75 -6.90 10.03
N THR A 290 8.99 -7.83 10.63
CA THR A 290 8.36 -7.65 11.94
C THR A 290 8.56 -8.80 12.91
N ARG A 291 8.98 -9.99 12.44
CA ARG A 291 9.41 -11.14 13.26
C ARG A 291 10.79 -11.57 12.78
N PHE A 292 11.82 -11.35 13.60
CA PHE A 292 13.19 -11.67 13.25
C PHE A 292 13.54 -13.04 13.84
N LEU A 293 13.70 -14.03 12.97
CA LEU A 293 14.08 -15.41 13.31
C LEU A 293 15.54 -15.59 12.90
N ILE A 294 16.45 -15.69 13.87
CA ILE A 294 17.89 -15.75 13.64
C ILE A 294 18.44 -17.08 14.13
N HIS A 295 19.22 -17.76 13.30
CA HIS A 295 19.89 -19.02 13.69
C HIS A 295 20.75 -18.77 14.94
N GLU A 296 20.68 -19.68 15.94
CA GLU A 296 21.31 -19.53 17.24
C GLU A 296 22.81 -19.21 17.19
N ASN A 297 23.53 -19.77 16.22
CA ASN A 297 24.96 -19.53 16.02
C ASN A 297 25.30 -18.09 15.60
N LEU A 298 24.35 -17.35 15.06
CA LEU A 298 24.52 -15.96 14.63
C LEU A 298 23.74 -14.97 15.52
N TYR A 299 22.95 -15.48 16.46
CA TYR A 299 21.96 -14.69 17.19
C TYR A 299 22.59 -13.52 17.96
N ASP A 300 23.58 -13.79 18.80
CA ASP A 300 24.20 -12.76 19.64
C ASP A 300 24.89 -11.67 18.80
N GLU A 301 25.68 -12.08 17.78
CA GLU A 301 26.34 -11.13 16.87
C GLU A 301 25.32 -10.30 16.10
N PHE A 302 24.27 -10.94 15.58
CA PHE A 302 23.22 -10.24 14.85
C PHE A 302 22.50 -9.21 15.72
N VAL A 303 22.07 -9.61 16.94
CA VAL A 303 21.37 -8.73 17.89
C VAL A 303 22.23 -7.53 18.27
N ASP A 304 23.51 -7.75 18.62
CA ASP A 304 24.41 -6.68 19.01
C ASP A 304 24.63 -5.68 17.87
N ARG A 305 24.96 -6.17 16.68
CA ARG A 305 25.19 -5.32 15.50
C ARG A 305 23.92 -4.60 15.06
N PHE A 306 22.76 -5.27 15.02
CA PHE A 306 21.48 -4.65 14.68
C PHE A 306 21.13 -3.53 15.69
N THR A 307 21.33 -3.79 16.98
CA THR A 307 21.11 -2.82 18.06
C THR A 307 22.00 -1.58 17.87
N ASP A 308 23.29 -1.78 17.58
CA ASP A 308 24.23 -0.68 17.38
C ASP A 308 23.93 0.14 16.12
N MET A 309 23.44 -0.50 15.07
CA MET A 309 22.96 0.21 13.86
C MET A 309 21.68 0.99 14.16
N SER A 310 20.76 0.42 14.92
CA SER A 310 19.49 1.08 15.31
C SER A 310 19.72 2.34 16.13
N LYS A 311 20.68 2.32 17.09
CA LYS A 311 21.06 3.48 17.91
C LYS A 311 21.61 4.66 17.09
N LYS A 312 22.15 4.40 15.90
CA LYS A 312 22.76 5.44 15.04
C LYS A 312 21.75 6.16 14.16
N ILE A 313 20.50 5.70 14.11
CA ILE A 313 19.45 6.29 13.28
C ILE A 313 19.12 7.68 13.78
N LYS A 314 19.27 8.67 12.91
CA LYS A 314 18.89 10.06 13.22
C LYS A 314 17.38 10.23 13.10
N ILE A 315 16.75 10.51 14.25
CA ILE A 315 15.31 10.76 14.34
C ILE A 315 15.06 12.25 14.33
N GLY A 316 14.06 12.70 13.59
CA GLY A 316 13.75 14.13 13.53
C GLY A 316 12.63 14.48 12.56
N ASN A 317 12.41 15.77 12.37
CA ASN A 317 11.46 16.26 11.36
C ASN A 317 11.91 15.80 9.97
N GLY A 318 10.99 15.20 9.21
CA GLY A 318 11.29 14.65 7.88
C GLY A 318 11.77 15.68 6.85
N LEU A 319 11.56 16.98 7.08
CA LEU A 319 12.09 18.06 6.23
C LEU A 319 13.56 18.36 6.49
N ASP A 320 14.12 17.95 7.62
CA ASP A 320 15.54 18.03 7.90
C ASP A 320 16.28 16.98 7.04
N PRO A 321 17.26 17.38 6.19
CA PRO A 321 17.99 16.49 5.31
C PRO A 321 18.80 15.40 6.05
N GLU A 322 19.12 15.59 7.32
CA GLU A 322 19.85 14.62 8.14
C GLU A 322 18.92 13.55 8.77
N THR A 323 17.60 13.75 8.74
CA THR A 323 16.64 12.82 9.31
C THR A 323 16.57 11.52 8.51
N GLN A 324 16.76 10.38 9.20
CA GLN A 324 16.66 9.04 8.64
C GLN A 324 15.33 8.37 9.00
N MET A 325 14.75 8.69 10.17
CA MET A 325 13.44 8.21 10.60
C MET A 325 12.61 9.39 11.13
N GLY A 326 11.42 9.57 10.55
CA GLY A 326 10.45 10.57 10.98
C GLY A 326 9.57 10.07 12.15
N PRO A 327 8.53 10.87 12.52
CA PRO A 327 7.56 10.48 13.54
C PRO A 327 6.63 9.36 13.09
N LEU A 328 5.89 8.79 14.02
CA LEU A 328 4.67 8.03 13.74
C LEU A 328 3.59 8.97 13.20
N ALA A 329 2.64 8.46 12.42
CA ALA A 329 1.68 9.30 11.70
C ALA A 329 0.67 10.02 12.61
N HIS A 330 0.32 9.45 13.75
CA HIS A 330 -0.66 10.00 14.69
C HIS A 330 -0.51 9.38 16.09
N ASP A 331 -1.11 10.00 17.10
CA ASP A 331 -1.07 9.61 18.52
C ASP A 331 -1.49 8.15 18.78
N ARG A 332 -2.55 7.68 18.11
CA ARG A 332 -3.01 6.27 18.22
C ARG A 332 -1.92 5.26 17.87
N ARG A 333 -0.94 5.63 17.00
CA ARG A 333 0.21 4.77 16.70
C ARG A 333 1.22 4.76 17.83
N VAL A 334 1.43 5.92 18.49
CA VAL A 334 2.29 6.00 19.69
C VAL A 334 1.74 5.08 20.79
N GLU A 335 0.46 5.23 21.13
CA GLU A 335 -0.21 4.39 22.14
C GLU A 335 -0.15 2.90 21.81
N ALA A 336 -0.35 2.53 20.54
CA ALA A 336 -0.28 1.14 20.10
C ALA A 336 1.15 0.56 20.28
N ILE A 337 2.19 1.33 19.93
CA ILE A 337 3.58 0.86 20.07
C ILE A 337 3.97 0.76 21.55
N GLU A 338 3.59 1.72 22.38
CA GLU A 338 3.76 1.65 23.84
C GLU A 338 3.08 0.39 24.42
N GLY A 339 1.86 0.10 23.97
CA GLY A 339 1.13 -1.10 24.36
C GLY A 339 1.83 -2.41 23.95
N PHE A 340 2.40 -2.49 22.75
CA PHE A 340 3.17 -3.65 22.29
C PHE A 340 4.45 -3.86 23.12
N VAL A 341 5.21 -2.79 23.37
CA VAL A 341 6.44 -2.86 24.17
C VAL A 341 6.12 -3.26 25.61
N SER A 342 5.11 -2.64 26.22
CA SER A 342 4.69 -2.95 27.59
C SER A 342 4.22 -4.39 27.74
N ASP A 343 3.42 -4.91 26.81
CA ASP A 343 2.98 -6.32 26.82
C ASP A 343 4.16 -7.27 26.76
N ALA A 344 5.08 -7.07 25.83
CA ALA A 344 6.25 -7.94 25.68
C ALA A 344 7.15 -7.92 26.93
N VAL A 345 7.44 -6.74 27.47
CA VAL A 345 8.26 -6.60 28.69
C VAL A 345 7.58 -7.26 29.89
N SER A 346 6.27 -7.10 30.05
CA SER A 346 5.51 -7.74 31.13
C SER A 346 5.56 -9.27 31.07
N LYS A 347 5.81 -9.83 29.89
CA LYS A 347 5.96 -11.27 29.62
C LYS A 347 7.42 -11.75 29.65
N GLY A 348 8.37 -10.87 29.95
CA GLY A 348 9.77 -11.23 30.13
C GLY A 348 10.72 -10.83 29.00
N ALA A 349 10.24 -10.16 27.95
CA ALA A 349 11.10 -9.62 26.91
C ALA A 349 12.08 -8.58 27.45
N LYS A 350 13.27 -8.51 26.84
CA LYS A 350 14.32 -7.57 27.20
C LYS A 350 14.50 -6.51 26.14
N ILE A 351 14.45 -5.24 26.53
CA ILE A 351 14.75 -4.12 25.63
C ILE A 351 16.27 -4.00 25.49
N ARG A 352 16.77 -4.07 24.25
CA ARG A 352 18.19 -3.84 23.90
C ARG A 352 18.46 -2.39 23.56
N THR A 353 17.48 -1.71 22.94
CA THR A 353 17.48 -0.26 22.68
C THR A 353 16.06 0.22 22.46
N GLY A 354 15.84 1.51 22.72
CA GLY A 354 14.55 2.18 22.53
C GLY A 354 13.53 1.83 23.61
N GLY A 355 12.27 1.82 23.23
CA GLY A 355 11.15 1.48 24.10
C GLY A 355 10.28 2.66 24.48
N ASN A 356 10.66 3.89 24.15
CA ASN A 356 10.01 5.10 24.63
C ASN A 356 9.62 6.06 23.50
N ARG A 357 8.57 6.83 23.76
CA ARG A 357 8.27 8.06 23.02
C ARG A 357 9.38 9.09 23.26
N ILE A 358 9.71 9.88 22.26
CA ILE A 358 10.69 10.97 22.34
C ILE A 358 9.96 12.29 22.52
N GLY A 359 10.13 12.91 23.68
CA GLY A 359 9.53 14.20 24.01
C GLY A 359 8.00 14.19 24.05
N ASN A 360 7.41 15.40 24.09
CA ASN A 360 5.97 15.60 24.16
C ASN A 360 5.39 16.33 22.94
N GLU A 361 6.26 16.83 22.05
CA GLU A 361 5.89 17.47 20.79
C GLU A 361 6.03 16.47 19.65
N GLY A 362 5.02 16.40 18.79
CA GLY A 362 4.96 15.42 17.70
C GLY A 362 4.84 13.97 18.20
N TYR A 363 4.96 13.04 17.28
CA TYR A 363 4.71 11.60 17.51
C TYR A 363 6.00 10.77 17.34
N PHE A 364 7.12 11.29 17.81
CA PHE A 364 8.40 10.60 17.68
C PHE A 364 8.53 9.43 18.64
N PHE A 365 9.11 8.35 18.15
CA PHE A 365 9.35 7.12 18.92
C PHE A 365 10.74 6.56 18.60
N GLU A 366 11.39 5.96 19.60
CA GLU A 366 12.73 5.37 19.43
C GLU A 366 12.69 4.12 18.57
N PRO A 367 13.75 3.82 17.77
CA PRO A 367 13.94 2.50 17.17
C PRO A 367 14.09 1.44 18.27
N ASN A 368 13.22 0.43 18.25
CA ASN A 368 13.19 -0.59 19.29
C ASN A 368 13.78 -1.91 18.81
N VAL A 369 14.61 -2.52 19.67
CA VAL A 369 15.08 -3.90 19.53
C VAL A 369 14.75 -4.64 20.82
N LEU A 370 14.05 -5.76 20.72
CA LEU A 370 13.67 -6.60 21.85
C LEU A 370 14.18 -8.03 21.64
N THR A 371 14.65 -8.65 22.71
CA THR A 371 15.07 -10.05 22.76
C THR A 371 14.25 -10.82 23.78
N ASP A 372 14.36 -12.13 23.75
CA ASP A 372 13.62 -13.03 24.66
C ASP A 372 12.10 -12.78 24.62
N VAL A 373 11.58 -12.40 23.44
CA VAL A 373 10.16 -12.09 23.26
C VAL A 373 9.37 -13.40 23.20
N PRO A 374 8.47 -13.64 24.17
CA PRO A 374 7.65 -14.86 24.16
C PRO A 374 6.70 -14.91 22.95
N LEU A 375 6.44 -16.11 22.43
CA LEU A 375 5.55 -16.29 21.28
C LEU A 375 4.10 -15.84 21.52
N ASP A 376 3.67 -15.79 22.79
CA ASP A 376 2.35 -15.27 23.17
C ASP A 376 2.31 -13.74 23.38
N ALA A 377 3.44 -13.04 23.21
CA ALA A 377 3.44 -11.58 23.22
C ALA A 377 2.65 -11.02 22.02
N ARG A 378 1.92 -9.93 22.24
CA ARG A 378 1.09 -9.32 21.20
C ARG A 378 1.89 -9.00 19.94
N MET A 379 3.10 -8.46 20.09
CA MET A 379 3.97 -8.09 18.95
C MET A 379 4.48 -9.29 18.13
N MET A 380 4.26 -10.54 18.58
CA MET A 380 4.54 -11.76 17.80
C MET A 380 3.29 -12.30 17.08
N ASN A 381 2.09 -11.74 17.37
CA ASN A 381 0.80 -12.25 16.88
C ASN A 381 -0.04 -11.19 16.14
N GLU A 382 0.18 -9.91 16.44
CA GLU A 382 -0.51 -8.77 15.83
C GLU A 382 0.49 -7.92 15.05
N GLU A 383 0.12 -7.38 13.90
CA GLU A 383 0.95 -6.48 13.11
C GLU A 383 1.32 -5.22 13.91
N PRO A 384 2.60 -5.00 14.28
CA PRO A 384 2.96 -3.85 15.11
C PRO A 384 2.83 -2.51 14.37
N PHE A 385 3.12 -2.51 13.07
CA PHE A 385 3.09 -1.33 12.20
C PHE A 385 3.84 -0.12 12.79
N GLY A 386 5.08 -0.35 13.20
CA GLY A 386 5.93 0.64 13.88
C GLY A 386 7.39 0.20 14.04
N PRO A 387 8.22 1.01 14.72
CA PRO A 387 9.67 0.83 14.79
C PRO A 387 10.08 -0.21 15.85
N VAL A 388 9.47 -1.39 15.87
CA VAL A 388 9.79 -2.47 16.82
C VAL A 388 10.32 -3.70 16.09
N ALA A 389 11.42 -4.27 16.59
CA ALA A 389 12.11 -5.43 16.05
C ALA A 389 12.25 -6.51 17.12
N PRO A 390 11.25 -7.40 17.32
CA PRO A 390 11.36 -8.57 18.18
C PRO A 390 12.26 -9.62 17.52
N MET A 391 13.24 -10.13 18.26
CA MET A 391 14.23 -11.08 17.79
C MET A 391 14.14 -12.38 18.57
N THR A 392 14.08 -13.51 17.87
CA THR A 392 13.95 -14.85 18.43
C THR A 392 15.00 -15.78 17.81
N PRO A 393 15.76 -16.54 18.60
CA PRO A 393 16.67 -17.55 18.06
C PRO A 393 15.91 -18.79 17.59
N PHE A 394 16.46 -19.49 16.60
CA PHE A 394 16.05 -20.84 16.22
C PHE A 394 17.29 -21.71 16.00
N SER A 395 17.17 -23.01 16.22
CA SER A 395 18.25 -24.01 15.99
C SER A 395 17.93 -25.01 14.89
N ASP A 396 16.64 -25.17 14.58
CA ASP A 396 16.16 -26.10 13.58
C ASP A 396 15.42 -25.36 12.46
N PHE A 397 15.79 -25.68 11.21
CA PHE A 397 15.25 -25.04 10.01
C PHE A 397 13.74 -25.21 9.88
N ASP A 398 13.23 -26.44 10.14
CA ASP A 398 11.80 -26.72 9.98
C ASP A 398 10.97 -25.93 11.02
N SER A 399 11.49 -25.77 12.23
CA SER A 399 10.84 -24.94 13.26
C SER A 399 10.80 -23.44 12.88
N ALA A 400 11.81 -22.94 12.16
CA ALA A 400 11.77 -21.57 11.64
C ALA A 400 10.70 -21.40 10.55
N ILE A 401 10.51 -22.41 9.69
CA ILE A 401 9.43 -22.40 8.68
C ILE A 401 8.06 -22.49 9.36
N GLU A 402 7.90 -23.36 10.36
CA GLU A 402 6.64 -23.45 11.12
C GLU A 402 6.29 -22.12 11.79
N GLU A 403 7.25 -21.45 12.45
CA GLU A 403 7.00 -20.13 13.03
C GLU A 403 6.73 -19.06 11.95
N ALA A 404 7.42 -19.10 10.83
CA ALA A 404 7.17 -18.18 9.72
C ALA A 404 5.72 -18.27 9.22
N ASN A 405 5.18 -19.48 9.13
CA ASN A 405 3.85 -19.79 8.61
C ASN A 405 2.74 -19.82 9.66
N ARG A 406 3.08 -19.71 10.95
CA ARG A 406 2.16 -19.90 12.09
C ARG A 406 0.95 -18.97 12.07
N LEU A 407 1.11 -17.76 11.59
CA LEU A 407 0.05 -16.76 11.58
C LEU A 407 -0.81 -16.83 10.33
N ASP A 408 -2.00 -16.30 10.45
CA ASP A 408 -2.93 -16.13 9.31
C ASP A 408 -2.52 -15.00 8.36
N TYR A 409 -1.38 -14.34 8.59
CA TYR A 409 -0.79 -13.37 7.66
C TYR A 409 0.09 -14.09 6.62
N GLY A 410 0.11 -13.55 5.41
CA GLY A 410 0.95 -14.05 4.33
C GLY A 410 1.18 -13.00 3.23
N LEU A 411 1.62 -11.76 3.59
CA LEU A 411 1.89 -10.70 2.61
C LEU A 411 3.32 -10.83 2.08
N ALA A 412 4.31 -10.66 2.95
CA ALA A 412 5.72 -10.65 2.61
C ALA A 412 6.54 -11.50 3.59
N SER A 413 7.66 -12.05 3.10
CA SER A 413 8.64 -12.76 3.91
C SER A 413 10.05 -12.53 3.35
N TYR A 414 11.03 -12.56 4.25
CA TYR A 414 12.44 -12.35 3.93
C TYR A 414 13.28 -13.51 4.44
N ALA A 415 14.30 -13.89 3.69
CA ALA A 415 15.22 -14.91 4.12
C ALA A 415 16.65 -14.60 3.66
N TYR A 416 17.63 -15.05 4.43
CA TYR A 416 19.06 -14.84 4.16
C TYR A 416 19.80 -16.16 4.31
N THR A 417 20.43 -16.62 3.22
CA THR A 417 21.23 -17.85 3.15
C THR A 417 22.20 -17.76 1.98
N SER A 418 23.34 -18.39 2.05
CA SER A 418 24.26 -18.58 0.91
C SER A 418 24.07 -19.93 0.20
N SER A 419 23.23 -20.82 0.73
CA SER A 419 22.90 -22.11 0.13
C SER A 419 21.76 -21.99 -0.89
N ALA A 420 22.01 -22.42 -2.11
CA ALA A 420 20.97 -22.48 -3.15
C ALA A 420 19.84 -23.48 -2.80
N GLU A 421 20.19 -24.61 -2.16
CA GLU A 421 19.21 -25.59 -1.72
C GLU A 421 18.29 -25.02 -0.61
N THR A 422 18.86 -24.30 0.35
CA THR A 422 18.10 -23.65 1.42
C THR A 422 17.23 -22.54 0.84
N ALA A 423 17.72 -21.76 -0.12
CA ALA A 423 16.95 -20.72 -0.79
C ALA A 423 15.72 -21.29 -1.53
N GLU A 424 15.88 -22.43 -2.23
CA GLU A 424 14.77 -23.13 -2.90
C GLU A 424 13.72 -23.62 -1.89
N LYS A 425 14.16 -24.25 -0.78
CA LYS A 425 13.26 -24.68 0.30
C LYS A 425 12.48 -23.52 0.90
N LEU A 426 13.17 -22.41 1.26
CA LEU A 426 12.54 -21.20 1.77
C LEU A 426 11.49 -20.64 0.79
N GLY A 427 11.86 -20.53 -0.49
CA GLY A 427 10.94 -20.02 -1.52
C GLY A 427 9.71 -20.90 -1.76
N SER A 428 9.81 -22.21 -1.54
CA SER A 428 8.70 -23.16 -1.76
C SER A 428 7.85 -23.43 -0.53
N GLN A 429 8.39 -23.26 0.69
CA GLN A 429 7.70 -23.65 1.93
C GLN A 429 7.10 -22.46 2.70
N ILE A 430 7.57 -21.23 2.46
CA ILE A 430 7.02 -20.04 3.10
C ILE A 430 5.68 -19.68 2.46
N GLU A 431 4.63 -19.57 3.27
CA GLU A 431 3.26 -19.27 2.86
C GLU A 431 2.99 -17.76 2.81
N SER A 432 3.67 -17.07 1.92
CA SER A 432 3.48 -15.63 1.67
C SER A 432 3.28 -15.38 0.18
N GLY A 433 2.52 -14.34 -0.15
CA GLY A 433 2.36 -13.91 -1.55
C GLY A 433 3.66 -13.41 -2.18
N MET A 434 4.58 -12.90 -1.35
CA MET A 434 5.88 -12.40 -1.77
C MET A 434 6.99 -12.91 -0.85
N VAL A 435 8.00 -13.56 -1.42
CA VAL A 435 9.20 -14.04 -0.70
C VAL A 435 10.44 -13.42 -1.33
N SER A 436 11.29 -12.79 -0.53
CA SER A 436 12.55 -12.21 -0.99
C SER A 436 13.74 -12.85 -0.27
N ILE A 437 14.74 -13.28 -1.03
CA ILE A 437 15.91 -13.97 -0.51
C ILE A 437 17.15 -13.12 -0.78
N ASN A 438 17.91 -12.81 0.27
CA ASN A 438 19.16 -12.01 0.26
C ASN A 438 19.01 -10.54 -0.19
N HIS A 439 17.80 -10.03 -0.38
CA HIS A 439 17.54 -8.63 -0.71
C HIS A 439 16.12 -8.20 -0.30
N HIS A 440 15.70 -6.98 -0.68
CA HIS A 440 14.35 -6.44 -0.38
C HIS A 440 13.60 -6.07 -1.68
N GLY A 441 13.57 -6.98 -2.66
CA GLY A 441 13.04 -6.73 -4.00
C GLY A 441 11.58 -7.18 -4.20
N ILE A 442 10.66 -6.86 -3.28
CA ILE A 442 9.27 -7.35 -3.32
C ILE A 442 8.21 -6.32 -3.73
N ALA A 443 8.58 -5.08 -3.98
CA ALA A 443 7.63 -4.03 -4.33
C ALA A 443 7.89 -3.46 -5.73
N LEU A 444 8.54 -4.24 -6.60
CA LEU A 444 8.76 -3.88 -8.00
C LEU A 444 7.43 -3.85 -8.74
N ILE A 445 7.30 -2.92 -9.67
CA ILE A 445 6.02 -2.75 -10.38
C ILE A 445 5.74 -3.88 -11.38
N GLU A 446 6.78 -4.51 -11.92
CA GLU A 446 6.72 -5.60 -12.88
C GLU A 446 6.30 -6.93 -12.25
N THR A 447 6.29 -7.00 -10.91
CA THR A 447 5.98 -8.22 -10.16
C THR A 447 4.62 -8.12 -9.48
N PRO A 448 3.91 -9.24 -9.29
CA PRO A 448 2.67 -9.23 -8.53
C PRO A 448 2.93 -8.75 -7.10
N PHE A 449 2.12 -7.82 -6.65
CA PHE A 449 2.09 -7.34 -5.26
C PHE A 449 0.76 -7.77 -4.65
N GLY A 450 0.81 -8.68 -3.69
CA GLY A 450 -0.39 -9.20 -3.04
C GLY A 450 -0.09 -10.26 -2.00
N GLY A 451 -1.04 -10.44 -1.09
CA GLY A 451 -0.98 -11.40 0.00
C GLY A 451 -1.82 -12.66 -0.25
N VAL A 452 -1.60 -13.64 0.63
CA VAL A 452 -2.43 -14.82 0.80
C VAL A 452 -2.99 -14.84 2.22
N LYS A 453 -3.86 -15.78 2.55
CA LYS A 453 -4.52 -15.89 3.86
C LYS A 453 -5.23 -14.57 4.23
N ASP A 454 -5.11 -14.12 5.45
CA ASP A 454 -5.71 -12.88 5.98
C ASP A 454 -5.00 -11.59 5.51
N SER A 455 -3.91 -11.70 4.76
CA SER A 455 -3.28 -10.57 4.08
C SER A 455 -4.00 -10.16 2.79
N GLY A 456 -5.05 -10.87 2.40
CA GLY A 456 -5.95 -10.47 1.34
C GLY A 456 -5.89 -11.36 0.10
N TYR A 457 -6.37 -10.83 -1.02
CA TYR A 457 -6.42 -11.51 -2.30
C TYR A 457 -6.55 -10.54 -3.48
N GLY A 458 -6.12 -10.99 -4.64
CA GLY A 458 -5.88 -10.15 -5.80
C GLY A 458 -4.43 -9.68 -5.86
N SER A 459 -4.12 -8.77 -6.77
CA SER A 459 -2.79 -8.21 -6.94
C SER A 459 -2.85 -6.75 -7.38
N GLU A 460 -1.89 -5.95 -6.93
CA GLU A 460 -1.73 -4.54 -7.28
C GLU A 460 -0.38 -4.26 -8.01
N GLY A 461 0.21 -5.23 -8.63
CA GLY A 461 1.42 -5.13 -9.44
C GLY A 461 1.45 -6.21 -10.52
N GLY A 462 2.46 -6.17 -11.37
CA GLY A 462 2.60 -7.11 -12.46
C GLY A 462 1.47 -7.03 -13.49
N GLN A 463 1.37 -8.05 -14.32
CA GLN A 463 0.26 -8.22 -15.27
C GLN A 463 -1.06 -8.51 -14.55
N GLU A 464 -0.98 -9.14 -13.39
CA GLU A 464 -2.12 -9.51 -12.55
C GLU A 464 -2.90 -8.29 -12.06
N GLY A 465 -2.22 -7.16 -11.88
CA GLY A 465 -2.81 -5.93 -11.36
C GLY A 465 -3.96 -5.36 -12.18
N ILE A 466 -3.99 -5.61 -13.51
CA ILE A 466 -5.09 -5.14 -14.38
C ILE A 466 -6.24 -6.15 -14.47
N GLU A 467 -5.99 -7.44 -14.24
CA GLU A 467 -6.98 -8.50 -14.45
C GLU A 467 -8.23 -8.34 -13.58
N GLY A 468 -8.05 -7.91 -12.33
CA GLY A 468 -9.14 -7.65 -11.40
C GLY A 468 -10.12 -6.56 -11.85
N TYR A 469 -9.73 -5.71 -12.81
CA TYR A 469 -10.52 -4.61 -13.37
C TYR A 469 -11.22 -4.97 -14.69
N MET A 470 -11.12 -6.21 -15.14
CA MET A 470 -11.71 -6.68 -16.38
C MET A 470 -12.66 -7.84 -16.21
N ASN A 471 -13.67 -7.90 -17.05
CA ASN A 471 -14.52 -9.06 -17.25
C ASN A 471 -14.06 -9.84 -18.49
N THR A 472 -14.11 -11.15 -18.40
CA THR A 472 -13.91 -12.03 -19.56
C THR A 472 -15.26 -12.33 -20.20
N LYS A 473 -15.41 -12.03 -21.51
CA LYS A 473 -16.63 -12.28 -22.27
C LYS A 473 -16.33 -13.28 -23.37
N PHE A 474 -17.14 -14.32 -23.48
CA PHE A 474 -17.11 -15.29 -24.56
C PHE A 474 -18.17 -14.94 -25.60
N ILE A 475 -17.78 -14.91 -26.86
CA ILE A 475 -18.65 -14.67 -27.99
C ILE A 475 -18.53 -15.86 -28.94
N THR A 476 -19.63 -16.46 -29.33
CA THR A 476 -19.69 -17.47 -30.40
C THR A 476 -20.63 -17.03 -31.48
N HIS A 477 -20.20 -17.13 -32.73
CA HIS A 477 -21.00 -16.73 -33.88
C HIS A 477 -20.90 -17.80 -34.95
N LYS A 478 -22.06 -18.25 -35.44
CA LYS A 478 -22.17 -19.16 -36.57
C LYS A 478 -22.66 -18.36 -37.79
N THR A 479 -21.93 -18.43 -38.91
CA THR A 479 -22.38 -17.88 -40.20
C THR A 479 -23.57 -18.69 -40.69
N VAL A 480 -24.67 -18.04 -40.90
CA VAL A 480 -25.86 -18.62 -41.55
C VAL A 480 -25.78 -18.19 -43.01
N LEU A 481 -25.55 -19.15 -43.90
CA LEU A 481 -25.56 -18.93 -45.37
C LEU A 481 -26.98 -19.00 -45.87
#